data_41de3f04d254c51d20e9f194ca892d57
#
_entry.id   41de3f04d254c51d20e9f194ca892d57
#
_cell.length_a   1.000
_cell.length_b   1.000
_cell.length_c   1.000
_cell.angle_alpha   90.00
_cell.angle_beta   90.00
_cell.angle_gamma   90.00
#
_symmetry.space_group_name_H-M   'P 1'
#
loop_
_entity.id
_entity.type
_entity.pdbx_description
1 polymer ?
#
loop_
_entity_poly.entity_id
_entity_poly.type
_entity_poly.pdbx_seq_one_letter_code
_entity_poly.pdbx_strand_id
1 'polypeptide(L)'
;MISSNGESESHHAAPKAPLRVLMAWRPQSTSDEAAEVAAWVGRTEEIRVRAATVIPRAWEIQPGAQEFQEYRNWVMAETQACMNAALSALGKAGLPQGMLAEEDPAVVDIAPTETKVLIKAAADFEADFLLLGSHPAAPRSRFRMGSTADALLHCAPLPVLLAPRSPKLAKNGVTRVSCSYVDTVQSHEALRRASDLAARWNVPLRLVAFSPSGATMYPTNVPFDDNSDMMVEWREQALALLDRGRDRALSRHPNLKVQLDVGSGYGWSGAINALKWKKGDLLVMGSSELGQFNRVFIGPSTNQILRHSPVPVLVSPV
;
A
#
# COMPACT_ATOMS: atom_id res chain seq x y z
N MET A 1 51.16 32.61 14.46
CA MET A 1 49.97 32.04 15.11
C MET A 1 48.74 32.57 14.33
N ILE A 2 48.20 31.79 13.43
CA ILE A 2 46.96 32.08 12.73
C ILE A 2 46.06 30.86 12.96
N SER A 3 45.06 31.05 13.84
CA SER A 3 43.99 30.05 14.09
C SER A 3 43.02 30.07 12.93
N SER A 4 42.96 29.01 12.19
CA SER A 4 41.87 28.74 11.23
C SER A 4 40.70 28.08 11.96
N ASN A 5 39.65 28.84 12.23
CA ASN A 5 38.35 28.32 12.61
C ASN A 5 37.75 27.61 11.39
N GLY A 6 37.70 26.29 11.44
CA GLY A 6 36.91 25.50 10.51
C GLY A 6 35.46 25.55 10.95
N GLU A 7 34.65 26.39 10.33
CA GLU A 7 33.18 26.30 10.44
C GLU A 7 32.72 25.06 9.68
N SER A 8 32.23 24.07 10.43
CA SER A 8 31.55 22.92 9.87
C SER A 8 30.16 23.39 9.38
N GLU A 9 30.04 23.67 8.07
CA GLU A 9 28.76 23.86 7.42
C GLU A 9 27.93 22.56 7.58
N SER A 10 26.98 22.59 8.51
CA SER A 10 25.93 21.61 8.59
C SER A 10 25.05 21.78 7.34
N HIS A 11 25.23 20.89 6.37
CA HIS A 11 24.31 20.76 5.24
C HIS A 11 22.92 20.40 5.80
N HIS A 12 22.12 21.41 6.07
CA HIS A 12 20.68 21.26 6.26
C HIS A 12 20.11 20.86 4.88
N ALA A 13 19.83 19.57 4.70
CA ALA A 13 19.05 19.12 3.55
C ALA A 13 17.71 19.87 3.54
N ALA A 14 17.34 20.43 2.39
CA ALA A 14 16.06 21.12 2.22
C ALA A 14 14.91 20.22 2.72
N PRO A 15 13.89 20.77 3.39
CA PRO A 15 12.77 20.01 3.88
C PRO A 15 12.11 19.27 2.71
N LYS A 16 11.97 17.95 2.83
CA LYS A 16 11.29 17.13 1.82
C LYS A 16 9.83 17.52 1.76
N ALA A 17 9.28 17.69 0.56
CA ALA A 17 7.85 17.91 0.40
C ALA A 17 7.06 16.77 1.06
N PRO A 18 5.95 17.07 1.79
CA PRO A 18 5.12 16.06 2.43
C PRO A 18 4.51 15.11 1.38
N LEU A 19 4.41 13.82 1.70
CA LEU A 19 3.72 12.85 0.85
C LEU A 19 2.21 13.14 0.84
N ARG A 20 1.59 13.05 -0.33
CA ARG A 20 0.17 13.31 -0.53
C ARG A 20 -0.57 11.96 -0.64
N VAL A 21 -1.51 11.71 0.25
CA VAL A 21 -2.25 10.46 0.35
C VAL A 21 -3.72 10.70 0.07
N LEU A 22 -4.26 10.14 -1.01
CA LEU A 22 -5.70 10.10 -1.23
C LEU A 22 -6.26 8.87 -0.53
N MET A 23 -7.05 9.06 0.52
CA MET A 23 -7.73 7.98 1.23
C MET A 23 -9.12 7.76 0.65
N ALA A 24 -9.35 6.61 0.02
CA ALA A 24 -10.70 6.23 -0.39
C ALA A 24 -11.53 5.85 0.84
N TRP A 25 -12.66 6.54 1.03
CA TRP A 25 -13.60 6.31 2.10
C TRP A 25 -14.94 5.83 1.56
N ARG A 26 -15.52 4.81 2.15
CA ARG A 26 -16.84 4.32 1.76
C ARG A 26 -17.95 4.97 2.58
N PRO A 27 -19.07 5.32 1.96
CA PRO A 27 -20.28 5.65 2.70
C PRO A 27 -20.61 4.53 3.69
N GLN A 28 -21.06 4.88 4.88
CA GLN A 28 -21.48 3.93 5.93
C GLN A 28 -20.39 2.89 6.28
N SER A 29 -19.10 3.24 6.10
CA SER A 29 -18.01 2.38 6.52
C SER A 29 -18.07 2.13 8.02
N THR A 30 -17.99 0.86 8.42
CA THR A 30 -17.92 0.44 9.83
C THR A 30 -16.48 0.15 10.27
N SER A 31 -15.49 0.40 9.39
CA SER A 31 -14.10 0.04 9.60
C SER A 31 -13.19 1.22 9.27
N ASP A 32 -12.28 1.53 10.20
CA ASP A 32 -11.41 2.70 10.16
C ASP A 32 -9.97 2.37 9.70
N GLU A 33 -9.72 1.16 9.16
CA GLU A 33 -8.36 0.70 8.84
C GLU A 33 -7.60 1.59 7.86
N ALA A 34 -8.27 2.22 6.89
CA ALA A 34 -7.62 3.17 5.99
C ALA A 34 -7.16 4.41 6.77
N ALA A 35 -8.00 4.96 7.65
CA ALA A 35 -7.64 6.08 8.51
C ALA A 35 -6.52 5.72 9.48
N GLU A 36 -6.55 4.50 10.06
CA GLU A 36 -5.48 3.99 10.94
C GLU A 36 -4.14 3.89 10.20
N VAL A 37 -4.13 3.41 8.95
CA VAL A 37 -2.92 3.31 8.13
C VAL A 37 -2.44 4.70 7.69
N ALA A 38 -3.34 5.63 7.33
CA ALA A 38 -2.98 7.02 7.03
C ALA A 38 -2.28 7.67 8.23
N ALA A 39 -2.87 7.58 9.42
CA ALA A 39 -2.28 8.10 10.64
C ALA A 39 -0.95 7.40 11.00
N TRP A 40 -0.82 6.10 10.70
CA TRP A 40 0.42 5.36 10.90
C TRP A 40 1.56 5.85 9.98
N VAL A 41 1.27 6.12 8.70
CA VAL A 41 2.23 6.75 7.79
C VAL A 41 2.58 8.16 8.26
N GLY A 42 1.58 8.94 8.73
CA GLY A 42 1.78 10.27 9.28
C GLY A 42 2.65 10.32 10.54
N ARG A 43 2.74 9.21 11.30
CA ARG A 43 3.71 9.08 12.41
C ARG A 43 5.15 8.84 11.95
N THR A 44 5.35 8.47 10.69
CA THR A 44 6.68 8.24 10.09
C THR A 44 7.27 9.53 9.55
N GLU A 45 6.47 10.30 8.84
CA GLU A 45 6.82 11.60 8.27
C GLU A 45 5.59 12.48 8.10
N GLU A 46 5.80 13.76 7.85
CA GLU A 46 4.71 14.67 7.52
C GLU A 46 4.07 14.29 6.18
N ILE A 47 2.74 14.15 6.19
CA ILE A 47 1.94 13.82 5.00
C ILE A 47 0.81 14.83 4.85
N ARG A 48 0.17 14.83 3.67
CA ARG A 48 -1.10 15.52 3.43
C ARG A 48 -2.14 14.49 3.02
N VAL A 49 -3.24 14.42 3.76
CA VAL A 49 -4.31 13.44 3.52
C VAL A 49 -5.55 14.16 3.02
N ARG A 50 -6.09 13.67 1.91
CA ARG A 50 -7.43 14.00 1.42
C ARG A 50 -8.29 12.74 1.43
N ALA A 51 -9.48 12.79 2.02
CA ALA A 51 -10.46 11.73 1.92
C ALA A 51 -11.29 11.87 0.65
N ALA A 52 -11.55 10.78 -0.05
CA ALA A 52 -12.42 10.77 -1.23
C ALA A 52 -13.50 9.70 -1.08
N THR A 53 -14.75 10.10 -1.21
CA THR A 53 -15.93 9.22 -1.16
C THR A 53 -16.68 9.28 -2.49
N VAL A 54 -17.13 8.13 -2.97
CA VAL A 54 -18.00 8.05 -4.12
C VAL A 54 -19.35 7.49 -3.68
N ILE A 55 -20.41 8.29 -3.90
CA ILE A 55 -21.78 7.84 -3.70
C ILE A 55 -22.23 7.19 -5.00
N PRO A 56 -22.58 5.90 -5.01
CA PRO A 56 -23.03 5.22 -6.22
C PRO A 56 -24.27 5.89 -6.77
N ARG A 57 -24.24 6.35 -8.03
CA ARG A 57 -25.43 6.83 -8.73
C ARG A 57 -26.26 5.62 -9.15
N ALA A 58 -27.44 5.47 -8.55
CA ALA A 58 -28.47 4.59 -9.11
C ALA A 58 -28.84 5.08 -10.52
N TRP A 59 -29.21 4.16 -11.40
CA TRP A 59 -29.58 4.41 -12.80
C TRP A 59 -30.37 5.71 -12.98
N GLU A 60 -30.27 6.34 -14.16
CA GLU A 60 -31.00 7.55 -14.56
C GLU A 60 -32.50 7.34 -14.49
N ILE A 61 -33.07 7.44 -13.30
CA ILE A 61 -34.48 7.71 -13.10
C ILE A 61 -34.61 9.19 -13.38
N GLN A 62 -35.41 9.59 -14.35
CA GLN A 62 -35.83 10.98 -14.49
C GLN A 62 -36.92 11.19 -13.46
N PRO A 63 -36.60 11.67 -12.26
CA PRO A 63 -37.60 11.88 -11.21
C PRO A 63 -38.47 13.09 -11.59
N GLY A 64 -39.74 13.08 -11.19
CA GLY A 64 -40.58 14.27 -11.22
C GLY A 64 -39.98 15.43 -10.42
N ALA A 65 -40.44 16.65 -10.60
CA ALA A 65 -39.84 17.84 -10.00
C ALA A 65 -39.73 17.78 -8.46
N GLN A 66 -40.70 17.18 -7.78
CA GLN A 66 -40.70 17.01 -6.33
C GLN A 66 -39.67 15.92 -5.88
N GLU A 67 -39.68 14.78 -6.55
CA GLU A 67 -38.72 13.68 -6.30
C GLU A 67 -37.31 14.13 -6.58
N PHE A 68 -37.08 15.02 -7.57
CA PHE A 68 -35.78 15.60 -7.85
C PHE A 68 -35.29 16.50 -6.70
N GLN A 69 -36.18 17.27 -6.05
CA GLN A 69 -35.80 18.11 -4.92
C GLN A 69 -35.46 17.26 -3.67
N GLU A 70 -36.24 16.21 -3.40
CA GLU A 70 -36.00 15.27 -2.32
C GLU A 70 -34.66 14.53 -2.53
N TYR A 71 -34.40 14.09 -3.75
CA TYR A 71 -33.11 13.47 -4.12
C TYR A 71 -31.92 14.42 -3.92
N ARG A 72 -32.05 15.69 -4.33
CA ARG A 72 -31.00 16.68 -4.09
C ARG A 72 -30.72 16.90 -2.60
N ASN A 73 -31.78 17.02 -1.80
CA ASN A 73 -31.66 17.20 -0.35
C ASN A 73 -30.98 15.98 0.30
N TRP A 74 -31.33 14.77 -0.12
CA TRP A 74 -30.69 13.55 0.32
C TRP A 74 -29.22 13.51 -0.07
N VAL A 75 -28.88 13.84 -1.29
CA VAL A 75 -27.49 13.90 -1.77
C VAL A 75 -26.67 14.88 -0.94
N MET A 76 -27.18 16.07 -0.66
CA MET A 76 -26.47 17.06 0.16
C MET A 76 -26.24 16.55 1.58
N ALA A 77 -27.25 15.94 2.20
CA ALA A 77 -27.13 15.37 3.54
C ALA A 77 -26.13 14.21 3.59
N GLU A 78 -26.18 13.29 2.63
CA GLU A 78 -25.29 12.15 2.54
C GLU A 78 -23.83 12.59 2.27
N THR A 79 -23.64 13.57 1.39
CA THR A 79 -22.32 14.18 1.13
C THR A 79 -21.72 14.70 2.42
N GLN A 80 -22.48 15.53 3.16
CA GLN A 80 -21.96 16.08 4.43
C GLN A 80 -21.70 15.00 5.47
N ALA A 81 -22.56 13.99 5.54
CA ALA A 81 -22.38 12.86 6.45
C ALA A 81 -21.09 12.05 6.12
N CYS A 82 -20.85 11.78 4.85
CA CYS A 82 -19.64 11.08 4.40
C CYS A 82 -18.35 11.87 4.70
N MET A 83 -18.36 13.18 4.42
CA MET A 83 -17.21 14.05 4.74
C MET A 83 -16.91 14.05 6.23
N ASN A 84 -17.94 14.27 7.07
CA ASN A 84 -17.80 14.29 8.52
C ASN A 84 -17.31 12.93 9.07
N ALA A 85 -17.83 11.83 8.54
CA ALA A 85 -17.43 10.49 8.95
C ALA A 85 -15.96 10.21 8.62
N ALA A 86 -15.51 10.56 7.42
CA ALA A 86 -14.13 10.37 6.99
C ALA A 86 -13.15 11.19 7.85
N LEU A 87 -13.44 12.47 8.07
CA LEU A 87 -12.61 13.35 8.91
C LEU A 87 -12.61 12.91 10.38
N SER A 88 -13.77 12.47 10.89
CA SER A 88 -13.87 11.90 12.25
C SER A 88 -13.03 10.62 12.38
N ALA A 89 -13.03 9.74 11.39
CA ALA A 89 -12.21 8.52 11.39
C ALA A 89 -10.71 8.84 11.41
N LEU A 90 -10.26 9.81 10.60
CA LEU A 90 -8.87 10.28 10.60
C LEU A 90 -8.47 10.87 11.96
N GLY A 91 -9.33 11.70 12.55
CA GLY A 91 -9.11 12.25 13.90
C GLY A 91 -9.04 11.17 14.99
N LYS A 92 -9.96 10.19 14.98
CA LYS A 92 -9.95 9.04 15.90
C LYS A 92 -8.70 8.17 15.75
N ALA A 93 -8.19 8.02 14.52
CA ALA A 93 -6.94 7.33 14.24
C ALA A 93 -5.69 8.09 14.73
N GLY A 94 -5.86 9.34 15.14
CA GLY A 94 -4.79 10.19 15.67
C GLY A 94 -3.99 10.91 14.58
N LEU A 95 -4.57 11.16 13.41
CA LEU A 95 -3.96 12.03 12.41
C LEU A 95 -4.08 13.50 12.86
N PRO A 96 -2.96 14.25 12.97
CA PRO A 96 -3.01 15.67 13.29
C PRO A 96 -3.80 16.46 12.23
N GLN A 97 -4.58 17.44 12.68
CA GLN A 97 -5.39 18.27 11.78
C GLN A 97 -4.55 19.00 10.73
N GLY A 98 -3.33 19.44 11.08
CA GLY A 98 -2.39 20.04 10.14
C GLY A 98 -1.86 19.10 9.05
N MET A 99 -2.14 17.80 9.13
CA MET A 99 -1.84 16.82 8.07
C MET A 99 -3.02 16.56 7.13
N LEU A 100 -4.16 17.17 7.36
CA LEU A 100 -5.23 17.18 6.36
C LEU A 100 -4.86 18.11 5.21
N ALA A 101 -5.40 17.85 4.00
CA ALA A 101 -5.27 18.76 2.89
C ALA A 101 -5.86 20.14 3.28
N GLU A 102 -5.17 21.22 2.91
CA GLU A 102 -5.57 22.58 3.26
C GLU A 102 -6.87 22.98 2.55
N GLU A 103 -6.95 22.62 1.27
CA GLU A 103 -8.16 22.77 0.47
C GLU A 103 -8.86 21.42 0.34
N ASP A 104 -10.17 21.40 0.54
CA ASP A 104 -11.01 20.22 0.39
C ASP A 104 -10.45 18.96 1.06
N PRO A 105 -10.33 18.91 2.39
CA PRO A 105 -9.77 17.77 3.12
C PRO A 105 -10.60 16.49 2.95
N ALA A 106 -11.88 16.63 2.54
CA ALA A 106 -12.74 15.53 2.16
C ALA A 106 -13.57 15.92 0.94
N VAL A 107 -13.56 15.10 -0.10
CA VAL A 107 -14.33 15.28 -1.32
C VAL A 107 -15.32 14.14 -1.49
N VAL A 108 -16.49 14.46 -2.01
CA VAL A 108 -17.55 13.47 -2.31
C VAL A 108 -18.01 13.69 -3.73
N ASP A 109 -18.04 12.63 -4.52
CA ASP A 109 -18.56 12.65 -5.88
C ASP A 109 -19.69 11.62 -6.05
N ILE A 110 -20.53 11.82 -7.03
CA ILE A 110 -21.65 10.94 -7.35
C ILE A 110 -21.42 10.39 -8.74
N ALA A 111 -21.14 9.12 -8.82
CA ALA A 111 -20.79 8.51 -10.08
C ALA A 111 -21.20 7.04 -10.17
N PRO A 112 -21.44 6.51 -11.37
CA PRO A 112 -21.71 5.09 -11.56
C PRO A 112 -20.47 4.21 -11.37
N THR A 113 -19.26 4.80 -11.41
CA THR A 113 -17.99 4.06 -11.35
C THR A 113 -17.03 4.72 -10.36
N GLU A 114 -16.83 4.09 -9.21
CA GLU A 114 -15.91 4.57 -8.15
C GLU A 114 -14.47 4.73 -8.65
N THR A 115 -13.99 3.77 -9.44
CA THR A 115 -12.59 3.70 -9.88
C THR A 115 -12.14 4.95 -10.63
N LYS A 116 -12.95 5.41 -11.62
CA LYS A 116 -12.60 6.60 -12.42
C LYS A 116 -12.56 7.87 -11.57
N VAL A 117 -13.49 8.00 -10.63
CA VAL A 117 -13.55 9.16 -9.73
C VAL A 117 -12.36 9.18 -8.80
N LEU A 118 -12.00 8.05 -8.20
CA LEU A 118 -10.85 7.95 -7.31
C LEU A 118 -9.54 8.23 -8.03
N ILE A 119 -9.36 7.75 -9.27
CA ILE A 119 -8.17 8.06 -10.09
C ILE A 119 -8.12 9.56 -10.40
N LYS A 120 -9.26 10.16 -10.79
CA LYS A 120 -9.32 11.60 -11.05
C LYS A 120 -9.02 12.40 -9.80
N ALA A 121 -9.65 12.08 -8.67
CA ALA A 121 -9.39 12.76 -7.40
C ALA A 121 -7.92 12.63 -6.95
N ALA A 122 -7.28 11.47 -7.23
CA ALA A 122 -5.87 11.28 -6.95
C ALA A 122 -4.98 12.15 -7.86
N ALA A 123 -5.32 12.28 -9.13
CA ALA A 123 -4.61 13.15 -10.06
C ALA A 123 -4.79 14.63 -9.69
N ASP A 124 -6.02 15.09 -9.43
CA ASP A 124 -6.32 16.47 -9.03
C ASP A 124 -5.64 16.85 -7.69
N PHE A 125 -5.42 15.87 -6.83
CA PHE A 125 -4.69 16.04 -5.56
C PHE A 125 -3.20 15.83 -5.70
N GLU A 126 -2.69 15.40 -6.86
CA GLU A 126 -1.28 15.00 -7.07
C GLU A 126 -0.83 13.99 -6.02
N ALA A 127 -1.67 12.97 -5.77
CA ALA A 127 -1.42 11.99 -4.72
C ALA A 127 -0.23 11.08 -5.05
N ASP A 128 0.65 10.85 -4.07
CA ASP A 128 1.73 9.88 -4.15
C ASP A 128 1.21 8.44 -3.99
N PHE A 129 0.13 8.29 -3.20
CA PHE A 129 -0.52 7.01 -2.92
C PHE A 129 -2.04 7.14 -2.91
N LEU A 130 -2.71 6.10 -3.43
CA LEU A 130 -4.13 5.87 -3.22
C LEU A 130 -4.30 4.82 -2.11
N LEU A 131 -4.91 5.19 -0.99
CA LEU A 131 -5.07 4.31 0.18
C LEU A 131 -6.48 3.73 0.23
N LEU A 132 -6.57 2.41 0.34
CA LEU A 132 -7.82 1.65 0.39
C LEU A 132 -7.90 0.80 1.65
N GLY A 133 -9.08 0.77 2.27
CA GLY A 133 -9.43 -0.19 3.31
C GLY A 133 -9.77 -1.58 2.75
N SER A 134 -9.79 -2.57 3.62
CA SER A 134 -10.16 -3.94 3.28
C SER A 134 -11.68 -4.11 3.16
N HIS A 135 -12.11 -5.19 2.50
CA HIS A 135 -13.52 -5.57 2.53
C HIS A 135 -13.95 -5.95 3.97
N PRO A 136 -15.12 -5.54 4.45
CA PRO A 136 -15.58 -5.79 5.83
C PRO A 136 -15.58 -7.26 6.26
N ALA A 137 -15.77 -8.19 5.32
CA ALA A 137 -15.73 -9.63 5.58
C ALA A 137 -14.30 -10.23 5.58
N ALA A 138 -13.24 -9.41 5.55
CA ALA A 138 -11.87 -9.90 5.67
C ALA A 138 -11.61 -10.45 7.08
N PRO A 139 -10.77 -11.47 7.23
CA PRO A 139 -10.25 -11.86 8.54
C PRO A 139 -9.43 -10.71 9.16
N ARG A 140 -9.34 -10.65 10.49
CA ARG A 140 -8.50 -9.65 11.17
C ARG A 140 -7.04 -9.74 10.73
N SER A 141 -6.41 -8.61 10.58
CA SER A 141 -5.03 -8.46 10.08
C SER A 141 -4.81 -9.13 8.71
N ARG A 142 -5.83 -9.14 7.86
CA ARG A 142 -5.76 -9.62 6.48
C ARG A 142 -6.46 -8.63 5.56
N PHE A 143 -6.00 -8.57 4.32
CA PHE A 143 -6.66 -7.81 3.27
C PHE A 143 -7.52 -8.74 2.41
N ARG A 144 -8.75 -8.31 2.14
CA ARG A 144 -9.62 -8.93 1.15
C ARG A 144 -10.02 -7.88 0.14
N MET A 145 -9.76 -8.14 -1.13
CA MET A 145 -10.16 -7.25 -2.20
C MET A 145 -11.68 -7.16 -2.32
N GLY A 146 -12.17 -5.95 -2.50
CA GLY A 146 -13.49 -5.69 -3.08
C GLY A 146 -13.33 -5.30 -4.55
N SER A 147 -14.43 -5.12 -5.26
CA SER A 147 -14.44 -4.76 -6.69
C SER A 147 -13.67 -3.48 -7.01
N THR A 148 -13.76 -2.47 -6.17
CA THR A 148 -13.04 -1.19 -6.33
C THR A 148 -11.53 -1.37 -6.19
N ALA A 149 -11.08 -2.12 -5.18
CA ALA A 149 -9.66 -2.40 -4.98
C ALA A 149 -9.10 -3.24 -6.13
N ASP A 150 -9.84 -4.25 -6.58
CA ASP A 150 -9.47 -5.07 -7.73
C ASP A 150 -9.31 -4.22 -8.99
N ALA A 151 -10.30 -3.40 -9.31
CA ALA A 151 -10.26 -2.53 -10.48
C ALA A 151 -9.09 -1.51 -10.40
N LEU A 152 -8.87 -0.87 -9.23
CA LEU A 152 -7.79 0.10 -9.04
C LEU A 152 -6.41 -0.53 -9.18
N LEU A 153 -6.20 -1.73 -8.65
CA LEU A 153 -4.94 -2.44 -8.80
C LEU A 153 -4.62 -2.80 -10.26
N HIS A 154 -5.65 -2.84 -11.12
CA HIS A 154 -5.49 -3.09 -12.56
C HIS A 154 -5.33 -1.83 -13.42
N CYS A 155 -5.73 -0.65 -12.94
CA CYS A 155 -5.78 0.54 -13.78
C CYS A 155 -5.29 1.84 -13.12
N ALA A 156 -4.93 1.84 -11.84
CA ALA A 156 -4.43 3.05 -11.19
C ALA A 156 -3.01 3.39 -11.70
N PRO A 157 -2.77 4.64 -12.12
CA PRO A 157 -1.46 5.07 -12.60
C PRO A 157 -0.48 5.40 -11.46
N LEU A 158 -0.92 5.29 -10.21
CA LEU A 158 -0.16 5.58 -9.01
C LEU A 158 -0.20 4.38 -8.06
N PRO A 159 0.74 4.29 -7.10
CA PRO A 159 0.77 3.21 -6.11
C PRO A 159 -0.50 3.14 -5.28
N VAL A 160 -0.95 1.91 -5.04
CA VAL A 160 -2.13 1.63 -4.21
C VAL A 160 -1.68 1.03 -2.89
N LEU A 161 -1.93 1.73 -1.80
CA LEU A 161 -1.67 1.28 -0.43
C LEU A 161 -2.92 0.59 0.13
N LEU A 162 -2.76 -0.64 0.55
CA LEU A 162 -3.85 -1.51 1.01
C LEU A 162 -3.76 -1.70 2.52
N ALA A 163 -4.79 -1.28 3.23
CA ALA A 163 -4.90 -1.43 4.68
C ALA A 163 -5.59 -2.76 5.03
N PRO A 164 -4.93 -3.70 5.73
CA PRO A 164 -5.58 -4.91 6.19
C PRO A 164 -6.63 -4.58 7.26
N ARG A 165 -7.65 -5.41 7.39
CA ARG A 165 -8.71 -5.21 8.39
C ARG A 165 -8.15 -5.27 9.80
N SER A 166 -8.49 -4.31 10.66
CA SER A 166 -8.00 -4.20 12.04
C SER A 166 -6.47 -4.37 12.10
N PRO A 167 -5.70 -3.48 11.47
CA PRO A 167 -4.25 -3.62 11.35
C PRO A 167 -3.57 -3.52 12.70
N LYS A 168 -2.50 -4.29 12.89
CA LYS A 168 -1.64 -4.17 14.07
C LYS A 168 -0.46 -3.26 13.72
N LEU A 169 -0.59 -1.97 14.01
CA LEU A 169 0.38 -0.95 13.64
C LEU A 169 1.30 -0.55 14.81
N ALA A 170 2.55 -0.21 14.50
CA ALA A 170 3.49 0.30 15.49
C ALA A 170 3.13 1.75 15.87
N LYS A 171 3.37 2.12 17.13
CA LYS A 171 3.11 3.49 17.62
C LYS A 171 4.00 4.53 16.94
N ASN A 172 5.20 4.16 16.53
CA ASN A 172 6.19 5.03 15.93
C ASN A 172 6.15 5.04 14.38
N GLY A 173 5.03 4.63 13.77
CA GLY A 173 4.91 4.59 12.32
C GLY A 173 5.60 3.40 11.67
N VAL A 174 6.07 3.57 10.43
CA VAL A 174 6.83 2.57 9.67
C VAL A 174 8.23 2.45 10.25
N THR A 175 8.66 1.24 10.55
CA THR A 175 9.99 0.97 11.12
C THR A 175 10.83 0.04 10.24
N ARG A 176 10.24 -0.50 9.19
CA ARG A 176 10.92 -1.29 8.16
C ARG A 176 10.09 -1.33 6.88
N VAL A 177 10.73 -1.16 5.74
CA VAL A 177 10.14 -1.45 4.43
C VAL A 177 10.58 -2.84 4.00
N SER A 178 9.63 -3.71 3.64
CA SER A 178 9.90 -5.01 3.03
C SER A 178 9.52 -4.96 1.56
N CYS A 179 10.34 -5.51 0.66
CA CYS A 179 10.05 -5.57 -0.77
C CYS A 179 10.02 -7.03 -1.23
N SER A 180 8.89 -7.46 -1.79
CA SER A 180 8.84 -8.74 -2.50
C SER A 180 9.58 -8.59 -3.81
N TYR A 181 10.65 -9.37 -3.99
CA TYR A 181 11.56 -9.23 -5.12
C TYR A 181 11.76 -10.54 -5.87
N VAL A 182 11.58 -10.45 -7.17
CA VAL A 182 11.94 -11.42 -8.19
C VAL A 182 12.59 -10.67 -9.35
N ASP A 183 13.33 -11.32 -10.26
CA ASP A 183 14.08 -10.62 -11.31
C ASP A 183 13.18 -10.29 -12.53
N THR A 184 12.22 -9.37 -12.33
CA THR A 184 11.30 -8.85 -13.35
C THR A 184 11.29 -7.32 -13.34
N VAL A 185 10.90 -6.71 -14.46
CA VAL A 185 10.80 -5.24 -14.59
C VAL A 185 9.92 -4.65 -13.46
N GLN A 186 8.79 -5.29 -13.17
CA GLN A 186 7.85 -4.87 -12.14
C GLN A 186 8.47 -4.91 -10.74
N SER A 187 9.26 -5.94 -10.46
CA SER A 187 9.97 -6.03 -9.19
C SER A 187 11.11 -5.03 -9.08
N HIS A 188 11.75 -4.66 -10.20
CA HIS A 188 12.77 -3.60 -10.20
C HIS A 188 12.15 -2.24 -9.85
N GLU A 189 10.96 -1.92 -10.39
CA GLU A 189 10.26 -0.68 -10.05
C GLU A 189 9.78 -0.69 -8.59
N ALA A 190 9.24 -1.81 -8.12
CA ALA A 190 8.87 -1.99 -6.71
C ALA A 190 10.08 -1.84 -5.78
N LEU A 191 11.24 -2.40 -6.17
CA LEU A 191 12.49 -2.27 -5.42
C LEU A 191 12.98 -0.83 -5.38
N ARG A 192 12.93 -0.12 -6.52
CA ARG A 192 13.28 1.30 -6.59
C ARG A 192 12.44 2.10 -5.59
N ARG A 193 11.12 1.93 -5.64
CA ARG A 193 10.19 2.63 -4.73
C ARG A 193 10.40 2.24 -3.27
N ALA A 194 10.59 0.95 -2.97
CA ALA A 194 10.86 0.48 -1.63
C ALA A 194 12.17 1.05 -1.05
N SER A 195 13.20 1.14 -1.90
CA SER A 195 14.50 1.72 -1.53
C SER A 195 14.38 3.22 -1.27
N ASP A 196 13.65 3.95 -2.13
CA ASP A 196 13.42 5.38 -1.97
C ASP A 196 12.64 5.68 -0.67
N LEU A 197 11.59 4.91 -0.36
CA LEU A 197 10.83 5.04 0.88
C LEU A 197 11.66 4.69 2.11
N ALA A 198 12.42 3.60 2.07
CA ALA A 198 13.28 3.19 3.18
C ALA A 198 14.37 4.24 3.47
N ALA A 199 14.99 4.79 2.42
CA ALA A 199 15.98 5.88 2.55
C ALA A 199 15.32 7.18 3.03
N ARG A 200 14.14 7.52 2.49
CA ARG A 200 13.37 8.70 2.88
C ARG A 200 13.00 8.69 4.36
N TRP A 201 12.57 7.54 4.87
CA TRP A 201 12.13 7.34 6.26
C TRP A 201 13.27 6.95 7.21
N ASN A 202 14.48 6.78 6.68
CA ASN A 202 15.65 6.32 7.45
C ASN A 202 15.37 5.00 8.20
N VAL A 203 14.72 4.06 7.54
CA VAL A 203 14.41 2.72 8.07
C VAL A 203 15.09 1.64 7.24
N PRO A 204 15.35 0.44 7.80
CA PRO A 204 15.95 -0.65 7.02
C PRO A 204 15.00 -1.14 5.91
N LEU A 205 15.58 -1.56 4.79
CA LEU A 205 14.94 -2.30 3.72
C LEU A 205 15.14 -3.81 3.96
N ARG A 206 14.07 -4.60 3.79
CA ARG A 206 14.16 -6.05 3.76
C ARG A 206 13.68 -6.56 2.39
N LEU A 207 14.54 -7.25 1.67
CA LEU A 207 14.15 -7.96 0.44
C LEU A 207 13.66 -9.35 0.80
N VAL A 208 12.54 -9.75 0.24
CA VAL A 208 11.90 -11.03 0.54
C VAL A 208 11.57 -11.81 -0.73
N ALA A 209 11.86 -13.10 -0.70
CA ALA A 209 11.38 -14.08 -1.67
C ALA A 209 10.47 -15.08 -0.97
N PHE A 210 9.48 -15.62 -1.69
CA PHE A 210 8.52 -16.59 -1.15
C PHE A 210 8.64 -17.91 -1.88
N SER A 211 8.72 -19.01 -1.12
CA SER A 211 8.69 -20.39 -1.60
C SER A 211 7.51 -21.15 -0.98
N PRO A 212 6.30 -21.03 -1.57
CA PRO A 212 5.19 -21.85 -1.14
C PRO A 212 5.34 -23.29 -1.64
N SER A 213 5.48 -24.26 -0.75
CA SER A 213 5.43 -25.68 -1.09
C SER A 213 3.98 -26.17 -1.20
N GLY A 214 3.74 -27.24 -1.97
CA GLY A 214 2.39 -27.80 -2.17
C GLY A 214 1.43 -26.92 -2.98
N ALA A 215 1.83 -25.72 -3.41
CA ALA A 215 1.11 -24.97 -4.44
C ALA A 215 1.48 -25.55 -5.81
N THR A 216 0.55 -25.62 -6.72
CA THR A 216 0.46 -26.25 -8.03
C THR A 216 1.71 -26.32 -8.95
N MET A 217 2.87 -25.90 -8.51
CA MET A 217 4.13 -25.93 -9.27
C MET A 217 4.98 -27.19 -9.00
N TYR A 218 4.60 -28.05 -8.04
CA TYR A 218 5.32 -29.29 -7.74
C TYR A 218 4.37 -30.50 -7.64
N PRO A 219 4.83 -31.70 -8.01
CA PRO A 219 4.01 -32.93 -7.85
C PRO A 219 3.59 -33.09 -6.40
N THR A 220 2.28 -33.26 -6.18
CA THR A 220 1.64 -33.35 -4.86
C THR A 220 2.03 -34.59 -4.03
N ASN A 221 2.90 -35.45 -4.57
CA ASN A 221 3.26 -36.74 -3.99
C ASN A 221 4.59 -36.74 -3.23
N VAL A 222 5.30 -35.60 -3.14
CA VAL A 222 6.51 -35.49 -2.35
C VAL A 222 6.15 -34.84 -1.01
N PRO A 223 6.39 -35.51 0.13
CA PRO A 223 6.21 -34.89 1.44
C PRO A 223 7.05 -33.61 1.52
N PHE A 224 6.48 -32.55 2.10
CA PHE A 224 7.22 -31.34 2.37
C PHE A 224 8.31 -31.65 3.41
N ASP A 225 9.57 -31.61 2.99
CA ASP A 225 10.73 -31.63 3.86
C ASP A 225 11.56 -30.37 3.60
N ASP A 226 11.65 -29.51 4.61
CA ASP A 226 12.44 -28.26 4.57
C ASP A 226 13.95 -28.52 4.32
N ASN A 227 14.39 -29.76 4.52
CA ASN A 227 15.79 -30.18 4.36
C ASN A 227 16.01 -30.99 3.08
N SER A 228 15.04 -31.09 2.17
CA SER A 228 15.30 -31.74 0.89
C SER A 228 16.35 -30.95 0.10
N ASP A 229 17.27 -31.64 -0.60
CA ASP A 229 18.34 -31.03 -1.41
C ASP A 229 17.77 -29.99 -2.38
N MET A 230 16.60 -30.24 -2.96
CA MET A 230 15.91 -29.32 -3.86
C MET A 230 15.47 -28.03 -3.17
N MET A 231 15.02 -28.09 -1.92
CA MET A 231 14.61 -26.90 -1.15
C MET A 231 15.83 -26.08 -0.73
N VAL A 232 16.95 -26.73 -0.42
CA VAL A 232 18.21 -26.06 -0.10
C VAL A 232 18.72 -25.33 -1.34
N GLU A 233 18.79 -26.00 -2.49
CA GLU A 233 19.22 -25.40 -3.76
C GLU A 233 18.32 -24.22 -4.16
N TRP A 234 17.02 -24.37 -4.07
CA TRP A 234 16.08 -23.29 -4.35
C TRP A 234 16.31 -22.08 -3.42
N ARG A 235 16.55 -22.32 -2.14
CA ARG A 235 16.82 -21.25 -1.16
C ARG A 235 18.11 -20.50 -1.50
N GLU A 236 19.15 -21.22 -1.91
CA GLU A 236 20.42 -20.61 -2.34
C GLU A 236 20.21 -19.74 -3.60
N GLN A 237 19.48 -20.24 -4.58
CA GLN A 237 19.12 -19.47 -5.79
C GLN A 237 18.30 -18.23 -5.44
N ALA A 238 17.33 -18.34 -4.54
CA ALA A 238 16.54 -17.21 -4.06
C ALA A 238 17.41 -16.17 -3.34
N LEU A 239 18.35 -16.60 -2.49
CA LEU A 239 19.28 -15.68 -1.81
C LEU A 239 20.20 -14.98 -2.80
N ALA A 240 20.74 -15.70 -3.82
CA ALA A 240 21.55 -15.09 -4.87
C ALA A 240 20.76 -14.06 -5.69
N LEU A 241 19.48 -14.31 -5.93
CA LEU A 241 18.56 -13.35 -6.54
C LEU A 241 18.40 -12.09 -5.66
N LEU A 242 18.13 -12.27 -4.36
CA LEU A 242 17.97 -11.17 -3.43
C LEU A 242 19.26 -10.37 -3.24
N ASP A 243 20.43 -11.00 -3.33
CA ASP A 243 21.73 -10.31 -3.33
C ASP A 243 21.86 -9.34 -4.50
N ARG A 244 21.47 -9.74 -5.71
CA ARG A 244 21.43 -8.82 -6.86
C ARG A 244 20.46 -7.65 -6.64
N GLY A 245 19.33 -7.92 -6.00
CA GLY A 245 18.38 -6.88 -5.59
C GLY A 245 18.98 -5.92 -4.56
N ARG A 246 19.75 -6.44 -3.59
CA ARG A 246 20.48 -5.62 -2.61
C ARG A 246 21.49 -4.70 -3.30
N ASP A 247 22.27 -5.22 -4.22
CA ASP A 247 23.28 -4.43 -4.93
C ASP A 247 22.64 -3.30 -5.74
N ARG A 248 21.47 -3.54 -6.37
CA ARG A 248 20.68 -2.49 -7.04
C ARG A 248 20.17 -1.43 -6.05
N ALA A 249 19.70 -1.84 -4.87
CA ALA A 249 19.25 -0.90 -3.84
C ALA A 249 20.40 -0.04 -3.31
N LEU A 250 21.56 -0.66 -3.06
CA LEU A 250 22.77 0.02 -2.55
C LEU A 250 23.42 0.93 -3.59
N SER A 251 23.35 0.59 -4.88
CA SER A 251 23.82 1.50 -5.95
C SER A 251 23.01 2.80 -5.98
N ARG A 252 21.75 2.78 -5.58
CA ARG A 252 20.88 3.95 -5.49
C ARG A 252 21.00 4.68 -4.15
N HIS A 253 21.09 3.93 -3.05
CA HIS A 253 21.17 4.45 -1.68
C HIS A 253 22.29 3.71 -0.91
N PRO A 254 23.56 4.14 -1.04
CA PRO A 254 24.72 3.43 -0.49
C PRO A 254 24.68 3.19 1.02
N ASN A 255 23.99 4.05 1.78
CA ASN A 255 23.91 3.97 3.24
C ASN A 255 22.71 3.17 3.74
N LEU A 256 21.91 2.57 2.84
CA LEU A 256 20.71 1.85 3.20
C LEU A 256 21.06 0.51 3.87
N LYS A 257 20.45 0.23 5.02
CA LYS A 257 20.59 -1.08 5.69
C LYS A 257 19.66 -2.08 5.01
N VAL A 258 20.22 -3.03 4.25
CA VAL A 258 19.46 -4.04 3.52
C VAL A 258 19.57 -5.39 4.17
N GLN A 259 18.43 -6.06 4.40
CA GLN A 259 18.32 -7.42 4.92
C GLN A 259 17.70 -8.31 3.86
N LEU A 260 18.11 -9.57 3.79
CA LEU A 260 17.57 -10.58 2.88
C LEU A 260 16.85 -11.66 3.68
N ASP A 261 15.69 -12.08 3.23
CA ASP A 261 14.92 -13.10 3.92
C ASP A 261 14.11 -13.94 2.92
N VAL A 262 14.00 -15.24 3.19
CA VAL A 262 13.27 -16.20 2.36
C VAL A 262 12.20 -16.86 3.21
N GLY A 263 10.94 -16.67 2.82
CA GLY A 263 9.80 -17.29 3.47
C GLY A 263 9.44 -18.61 2.79
N SER A 264 9.64 -19.72 3.49
CA SER A 264 9.28 -21.06 3.02
C SER A 264 8.23 -21.69 3.92
N GLY A 265 7.33 -22.49 3.36
CA GLY A 265 6.29 -23.17 4.11
C GLY A 265 5.18 -23.72 3.24
N TYR A 266 4.27 -24.51 3.85
CA TYR A 266 3.16 -25.12 3.13
C TYR A 266 2.17 -24.06 2.63
N GLY A 267 2.02 -23.98 1.32
CA GLY A 267 1.21 -22.98 0.65
C GLY A 267 1.69 -21.55 0.89
N TRP A 268 1.01 -20.60 0.28
CA TRP A 268 1.32 -19.18 0.43
C TRP A 268 1.20 -18.66 1.87
N SER A 269 0.21 -19.16 2.60
CA SER A 269 0.04 -18.81 4.01
C SER A 269 1.26 -19.23 4.85
N GLY A 270 1.76 -20.47 4.64
CA GLY A 270 2.96 -20.96 5.33
C GLY A 270 4.19 -20.11 4.99
N ALA A 271 4.45 -19.90 3.70
CA ALA A 271 5.60 -19.12 3.24
C ALA A 271 5.59 -17.68 3.77
N ILE A 272 4.44 -17.01 3.77
CA ILE A 272 4.32 -15.62 4.27
C ILE A 272 4.46 -15.58 5.78
N ASN A 273 3.83 -16.51 6.51
CA ASN A 273 3.88 -16.53 7.98
C ASN A 273 5.25 -16.97 8.53
N ALA A 274 6.09 -17.64 7.72
CA ALA A 274 7.46 -18.00 8.09
C ALA A 274 8.35 -16.75 8.28
N LEU A 275 8.03 -15.65 7.61
CA LEU A 275 8.71 -14.38 7.81
C LEU A 275 8.30 -13.72 9.13
N LYS A 276 9.27 -13.24 9.88
CA LYS A 276 9.02 -12.52 11.15
C LYS A 276 8.52 -11.09 10.88
N TRP A 277 7.21 -10.95 10.69
CA TRP A 277 6.57 -9.65 10.51
C TRP A 277 6.50 -8.85 11.82
N LYS A 278 6.75 -7.54 11.71
CA LYS A 278 6.65 -6.58 12.82
C LYS A 278 5.49 -5.63 12.57
N LYS A 279 4.96 -5.03 13.62
CA LYS A 279 3.87 -4.02 13.54
C LYS A 279 4.25 -2.76 12.75
N GLY A 280 5.54 -2.52 12.56
CA GLY A 280 6.07 -1.39 11.81
C GLY A 280 6.48 -1.75 10.37
N ASP A 281 6.14 -2.93 9.86
CA ASP A 281 6.48 -3.34 8.50
C ASP A 281 5.46 -2.79 7.49
N LEU A 282 5.98 -2.24 6.39
CA LEU A 282 5.27 -1.99 5.14
C LEU A 282 5.80 -2.96 4.09
N LEU A 283 4.93 -3.72 3.44
CA LEU A 283 5.31 -4.56 2.31
C LEU A 283 5.11 -3.79 1.00
N VAL A 284 6.13 -3.72 0.17
CA VAL A 284 6.08 -3.16 -1.19
C VAL A 284 6.21 -4.28 -2.20
N MET A 285 5.40 -4.24 -3.26
CA MET A 285 5.45 -5.21 -4.35
C MET A 285 5.04 -4.57 -5.67
N GLY A 286 5.48 -5.15 -6.78
CA GLY A 286 5.06 -4.76 -8.12
C GLY A 286 3.74 -5.41 -8.51
N SER A 287 3.01 -4.75 -9.39
CA SER A 287 1.95 -5.39 -10.15
C SER A 287 2.58 -6.17 -11.31
N SER A 288 1.98 -7.29 -11.74
CA SER A 288 2.48 -8.03 -12.91
C SER A 288 1.73 -7.61 -14.18
N GLU A 289 2.47 -7.38 -15.26
CA GLU A 289 1.89 -7.25 -16.59
C GLU A 289 1.61 -8.63 -17.18
N LEU A 290 0.41 -8.85 -17.66
CA LEU A 290 0.09 -9.92 -18.60
C LEU A 290 -0.77 -9.33 -19.73
N GLY A 291 -0.15 -9.19 -20.94
CA GLY A 291 -0.89 -9.08 -22.19
C GLY A 291 -0.93 -7.72 -22.88
N GLN A 292 -1.19 -7.78 -24.18
CA GLN A 292 -1.10 -6.76 -25.21
C GLN A 292 -2.07 -5.56 -25.10
N PHE A 293 -2.74 -5.34 -23.99
CA PHE A 293 -3.79 -4.32 -23.85
C PHE A 293 -3.62 -3.42 -22.63
N ASN A 294 -2.50 -2.76 -22.42
CA ASN A 294 -2.32 -1.69 -21.40
C ASN A 294 -3.12 -1.87 -20.08
N ARG A 295 -3.40 -3.10 -19.66
CA ARG A 295 -4.03 -3.44 -18.40
C ARG A 295 -3.00 -4.13 -17.53
N VAL A 296 -2.73 -3.53 -16.38
CA VAL A 296 -1.93 -4.15 -15.34
C VAL A 296 -2.69 -5.36 -14.80
N PHE A 297 -2.12 -6.55 -14.92
CA PHE A 297 -2.68 -7.74 -14.28
C PHE A 297 -2.00 -7.97 -12.94
N ILE A 298 -2.79 -8.24 -11.93
CA ILE A 298 -2.25 -8.76 -10.67
C ILE A 298 -1.97 -10.23 -10.89
N GLY A 299 -0.68 -10.61 -10.88
CA GLY A 299 -0.31 -12.02 -11.02
C GLY A 299 -0.88 -12.89 -9.89
N PRO A 300 -1.01 -14.20 -10.13
CA PRO A 300 -1.51 -15.15 -9.12
C PRO A 300 -0.75 -15.03 -7.80
N SER A 301 0.56 -14.83 -7.85
CA SER A 301 1.41 -14.67 -6.66
C SER A 301 1.09 -13.39 -5.89
N THR A 302 0.89 -12.27 -6.57
CA THR A 302 0.51 -10.99 -5.95
C THR A 302 -0.80 -11.13 -5.18
N ASN A 303 -1.82 -11.73 -5.77
CA ASN A 303 -3.10 -11.99 -5.12
C ASN A 303 -2.96 -12.85 -3.85
N GLN A 304 -2.12 -13.87 -3.89
CA GLN A 304 -1.87 -14.72 -2.74
C GLN A 304 -1.12 -13.98 -1.63
N ILE A 305 -0.12 -13.17 -2.00
CA ILE A 305 0.62 -12.37 -1.02
C ILE A 305 -0.33 -11.35 -0.37
N LEU A 306 -1.15 -10.64 -1.13
CA LEU A 306 -2.13 -9.67 -0.62
C LEU A 306 -3.10 -10.33 0.38
N ARG A 307 -3.64 -11.50 0.02
CA ARG A 307 -4.58 -12.24 0.86
C ARG A 307 -3.98 -12.70 2.19
N HIS A 308 -2.69 -13.00 2.21
CA HIS A 308 -2.01 -13.59 3.38
C HIS A 308 -1.09 -12.61 4.11
N SER A 309 -0.85 -11.41 3.59
CA SER A 309 -0.04 -10.40 4.28
C SER A 309 -0.69 -9.95 5.59
N PRO A 310 0.07 -9.96 6.72
CA PRO A 310 -0.42 -9.45 8.00
C PRO A 310 -0.19 -7.94 8.19
N VAL A 311 0.46 -7.29 7.23
CA VAL A 311 0.89 -5.89 7.30
C VAL A 311 0.32 -5.11 6.10
N PRO A 312 0.27 -3.76 6.16
CA PRO A 312 -0.09 -2.94 5.00
C PRO A 312 0.78 -3.25 3.79
N VAL A 313 0.16 -3.22 2.60
CA VAL A 313 0.85 -3.54 1.34
C VAL A 313 0.72 -2.38 0.36
N LEU A 314 1.85 -1.91 -0.14
CA LEU A 314 1.92 -0.95 -1.23
C LEU A 314 2.18 -1.69 -2.55
N VAL A 315 1.22 -1.65 -3.46
CA VAL A 315 1.37 -2.20 -4.81
C VAL A 315 1.76 -1.08 -5.75
N SER A 316 2.95 -1.19 -6.35
CA SER A 316 3.46 -0.21 -7.31
C SER A 316 3.07 -0.63 -8.73
N PRO A 317 2.40 0.26 -9.51
CA PRO A 317 2.25 0.06 -10.94
C PRO A 317 3.62 0.15 -11.62
N VAL A 318 3.71 -0.35 -12.83
CA VAL A 318 4.92 -0.24 -13.68
C VAL A 318 4.86 1.03 -14.50
#